data_9c8f82ea988b0d7f35790b1eb07732e8
#
_entry.id   9c8f82ea988b0d7f35790b1eb07732e8
#
_cell.length_a   1.000
_cell.length_b   1.000
_cell.length_c   1.000
_cell.angle_alpha   90.00
_cell.angle_beta   90.00
_cell.angle_gamma   90.00
#
_symmetry.space_group_name_H-M   'P 1'
#
loop_
_entity.id
_entity.type
_entity.pdbx_description
1 polymer ?
#
loop_
_entity_poly.entity_id
_entity_poly.type
_entity_poly.pdbx_seq_one_letter_code
_entity_poly.pdbx_strand_id
1 'polypeptide(L)'
;ACNHYMNDLKHKFLLDETVTFLNHGSYGACPVPIFEDYQTWQKKLEQQPVKFLKTDIWNSLRNSRLSLSEFVGCNEDEILFFHNPTSAIANVINSLQLNEGDEVLMTDHEYGALVRQWNLWGEKNKVNVIQQKIPVPVTSKKEFVENFFRGVTKKTKVIFISQITSPTAIIFPIEEIINMAKEKGILTIVDGAHVPGHIDINIHELG
;
A
#
# COMPACT_ATOMS: atom_id res chain seq x y z
N ALA A 1 6.58 -23.34 25.58
CA ALA A 1 7.42 -22.14 25.47
C ALA A 1 6.74 -20.98 24.72
N CYS A 2 5.67 -21.20 23.93
CA CYS A 2 4.97 -20.13 23.17
C CYS A 2 4.04 -19.25 24.04
N ASN A 3 3.56 -19.73 25.18
CA ASN A 3 2.54 -19.01 25.96
C ASN A 3 3.04 -17.82 26.79
N HIS A 4 4.34 -17.67 27.04
CA HIS A 4 4.87 -16.57 27.88
C HIS A 4 5.03 -15.25 27.10
N TYR A 5 5.36 -15.29 25.82
CA TYR A 5 5.56 -14.08 25.00
C TYR A 5 4.24 -13.43 24.56
N MET A 6 3.17 -14.20 24.36
CA MET A 6 1.88 -13.66 23.91
C MET A 6 1.11 -12.88 25.00
N ASN A 7 1.29 -13.22 26.26
CA ASN A 7 0.66 -12.49 27.36
C ASN A 7 1.27 -11.10 27.62
N ASP A 8 2.50 -10.86 27.18
CA ASP A 8 3.20 -9.60 27.41
C ASP A 8 2.86 -8.49 26.41
N LEU A 9 2.17 -8.77 25.31
CA LEU A 9 1.78 -7.79 24.29
C LEU A 9 0.35 -7.25 24.47
N LYS A 10 -0.55 -8.00 25.10
CA LYS A 10 -1.98 -7.63 25.18
C LYS A 10 -2.19 -6.28 25.86
N HIS A 11 -1.46 -6.01 26.95
CA HIS A 11 -1.57 -4.76 27.71
C HIS A 11 -0.90 -3.54 27.01
N LYS A 12 -0.22 -3.77 25.88
CA LYS A 12 0.34 -2.69 25.06
C LYS A 12 -0.70 -2.02 24.15
N PHE A 13 -1.93 -2.48 24.17
CA PHE A 13 -3.04 -1.97 23.38
C PHE A 13 -4.22 -1.62 24.30
N LEU A 14 -5.03 -0.62 23.89
CA LEU A 14 -6.27 -0.25 24.58
C LEU A 14 -7.47 -1.12 24.17
N LEU A 15 -7.22 -2.38 23.84
CA LEU A 15 -8.27 -3.32 23.45
C LEU A 15 -9.07 -3.76 24.67
N ASP A 16 -10.38 -3.94 24.50
CA ASP A 16 -11.28 -4.51 25.48
C ASP A 16 -10.82 -5.93 25.85
N GLU A 17 -10.58 -6.17 27.14
CA GLU A 17 -10.07 -7.45 27.64
C GLU A 17 -11.04 -8.61 27.43
N THR A 18 -12.34 -8.32 27.30
CA THR A 18 -13.40 -9.32 27.08
C THR A 18 -13.49 -9.77 25.63
N VAL A 19 -12.82 -9.07 24.71
CA VAL A 19 -12.83 -9.35 23.28
C VAL A 19 -11.56 -10.03 22.83
N THR A 20 -11.68 -11.11 22.07
CA THR A 20 -10.57 -11.69 21.32
C THR A 20 -10.46 -10.98 19.96
N PHE A 21 -9.58 -9.99 19.88
CA PHE A 21 -9.39 -9.21 18.67
C PHE A 21 -8.39 -9.89 17.72
N LEU A 22 -8.85 -10.31 16.54
CA LEU A 22 -8.05 -11.07 15.54
C LEU A 22 -7.94 -10.37 14.19
N ASN A 23 -8.41 -9.13 14.07
CA ASN A 23 -8.49 -8.44 12.76
C ASN A 23 -7.55 -7.23 12.67
N HIS A 24 -6.30 -7.37 13.11
CA HIS A 24 -5.30 -6.32 12.97
C HIS A 24 -4.94 -6.03 11.48
N GLY A 25 -5.11 -7.00 10.59
CA GLY A 25 -4.83 -6.82 9.16
C GLY A 25 -5.74 -5.80 8.48
N SER A 26 -7.02 -5.75 8.87
CA SER A 26 -7.98 -4.79 8.29
C SER A 26 -8.16 -3.54 9.15
N TYR A 27 -8.15 -3.68 10.48
CA TYR A 27 -8.40 -2.62 11.46
C TYR A 27 -7.42 -2.74 12.62
N GLY A 28 -6.16 -2.36 12.37
CA GLY A 28 -5.10 -2.47 13.38
C GLY A 28 -5.35 -1.56 14.59
N ALA A 29 -5.21 -2.12 15.80
CA ALA A 29 -5.22 -1.31 17.01
C ALA A 29 -3.89 -0.56 17.15
N CYS A 30 -3.98 0.69 17.63
CA CYS A 30 -2.79 1.51 17.90
C CYS A 30 -2.16 1.08 19.22
N PRO A 31 -0.84 0.84 19.29
CA PRO A 31 -0.15 0.60 20.55
C PRO A 31 -0.23 1.81 21.50
N VAL A 32 -0.34 1.56 22.80
CA VAL A 32 -0.48 2.61 23.83
C VAL A 32 0.59 3.70 23.71
N PRO A 33 1.90 3.41 23.59
CA PRO A 33 2.92 4.45 23.49
C PRO A 33 2.73 5.36 22.26
N ILE A 34 2.29 4.80 21.12
CA ILE A 34 2.01 5.56 19.89
C ILE A 34 0.76 6.40 20.06
N PHE A 35 -0.28 5.85 20.72
CA PHE A 35 -1.50 6.60 21.01
C PHE A 35 -1.23 7.80 21.92
N GLU A 36 -0.42 7.64 22.97
CA GLU A 36 -0.04 8.71 23.89
C GLU A 36 0.80 9.78 23.21
N ASP A 37 1.74 9.40 22.35
CA ASP A 37 2.52 10.36 21.54
C ASP A 37 1.61 11.14 20.60
N TYR A 38 0.67 10.49 19.92
CA TYR A 38 -0.33 11.14 19.07
C TYR A 38 -1.14 12.19 19.86
N GLN A 39 -1.60 11.87 21.08
CA GLN A 39 -2.30 12.83 21.95
C GLN A 39 -1.41 14.04 22.32
N THR A 40 -0.12 13.81 22.50
CA THR A 40 0.85 14.86 22.79
C THR A 40 1.01 15.80 21.59
N TRP A 41 1.08 15.28 20.36
CA TRP A 41 1.13 16.10 19.15
C TRP A 41 -0.16 16.89 18.93
N GLN A 42 -1.34 16.34 19.21
CA GLN A 42 -2.61 17.07 19.15
C GLN A 42 -2.61 18.26 20.12
N LYS A 43 -2.21 18.04 21.38
CA LYS A 43 -2.12 19.12 22.37
C LYS A 43 -1.13 20.21 21.94
N LYS A 44 0.01 19.82 21.38
CA LYS A 44 1.02 20.78 20.86
C LYS A 44 0.47 21.64 19.73
N LEU A 45 -0.31 21.04 18.82
CA LEU A 45 -1.00 21.78 17.76
C LEU A 45 -1.97 22.80 18.34
N GLU A 46 -2.83 22.40 19.30
CA GLU A 46 -3.85 23.27 19.90
C GLU A 46 -3.25 24.40 20.75
N GLN A 47 -2.09 24.20 21.34
CA GLN A 47 -1.41 25.24 22.13
C GLN A 47 -0.98 26.47 21.30
N GLN A 48 -0.49 26.25 20.07
CA GLN A 48 -0.07 27.33 19.14
C GLN A 48 -0.29 26.91 17.67
N PRO A 49 -1.54 26.87 17.17
CA PRO A 49 -1.85 26.33 15.85
C PRO A 49 -1.10 27.02 14.71
N VAL A 50 -0.99 28.34 14.76
CA VAL A 50 -0.29 29.12 13.71
C VAL A 50 1.20 28.80 13.68
N LYS A 51 1.87 28.78 14.81
CA LYS A 51 3.30 28.42 14.88
C LYS A 51 3.51 27.00 14.45
N PHE A 52 2.68 26.09 14.95
CA PHE A 52 2.78 24.68 14.61
C PHE A 52 2.64 24.45 13.11
N LEU A 53 1.56 24.95 12.48
CA LEU A 53 1.27 24.69 11.07
C LEU A 53 2.16 25.48 10.10
N LYS A 54 2.67 26.66 10.49
CA LYS A 54 3.54 27.46 9.62
C LYS A 54 5.03 27.14 9.76
N THR A 55 5.46 26.66 10.92
CA THR A 55 6.89 26.53 11.24
C THR A 55 7.27 25.11 11.67
N ASP A 56 6.66 24.60 12.75
CA ASP A 56 7.15 23.41 13.43
C ASP A 56 6.87 22.13 12.66
N ILE A 57 5.76 22.08 11.93
CA ILE A 57 5.29 20.88 11.20
C ILE A 57 6.29 20.40 10.13
N TRP A 58 6.95 21.32 9.46
CA TRP A 58 7.83 20.97 8.33
C TRP A 58 9.02 20.13 8.76
N ASN A 59 9.68 20.53 9.86
CA ASN A 59 10.77 19.75 10.43
C ASN A 59 10.29 18.41 10.99
N SER A 60 9.12 18.40 11.63
CA SER A 60 8.52 17.17 12.18
C SER A 60 8.19 16.16 11.07
N LEU A 61 7.57 16.62 9.98
CA LEU A 61 7.28 15.79 8.80
C LEU A 61 8.56 15.28 8.13
N ARG A 62 9.60 16.12 8.04
CA ARG A 62 10.87 15.71 7.50
C ARG A 62 11.51 14.61 8.35
N ASN A 63 11.56 14.77 9.66
CA ASN A 63 12.10 13.76 10.56
C ASN A 63 11.32 12.43 10.47
N SER A 64 10.00 12.51 10.36
CA SER A 64 9.17 11.33 10.16
C SER A 64 9.45 10.63 8.83
N ARG A 65 9.67 11.41 7.74
CA ARG A 65 10.07 10.82 6.44
C ARG A 65 11.45 10.19 6.51
N LEU A 66 12.43 10.80 7.17
CA LEU A 66 13.76 10.23 7.38
C LEU A 66 13.69 8.85 8.05
N SER A 67 13.00 8.76 9.18
CA SER A 67 12.85 7.49 9.89
C SER A 67 12.10 6.43 9.06
N LEU A 68 11.07 6.84 8.32
CA LEU A 68 10.31 5.93 7.47
C LEU A 68 11.13 5.49 6.25
N SER A 69 11.91 6.39 5.65
CA SER A 69 12.76 6.07 4.49
C SER A 69 13.81 5.02 4.80
N GLU A 70 14.42 5.08 5.99
CA GLU A 70 15.32 4.04 6.48
C GLU A 70 14.61 2.69 6.63
N PHE A 71 13.37 2.69 7.11
CA PHE A 71 12.59 1.46 7.32
C PHE A 71 12.13 0.82 6.01
N VAL A 72 11.75 1.61 5.00
CA VAL A 72 11.22 1.08 3.72
C VAL A 72 12.25 1.05 2.59
N GLY A 73 13.48 1.53 2.81
CA GLY A 73 14.57 1.49 1.82
C GLY A 73 14.36 2.43 0.64
N CYS A 74 14.13 3.75 0.92
CA CYS A 74 14.03 4.78 -0.12
C CYS A 74 14.62 6.11 0.39
N ASN A 75 14.57 7.20 -0.39
CA ASN A 75 14.95 8.53 0.05
C ASN A 75 13.79 9.25 0.75
N GLU A 76 14.08 10.21 1.64
CA GLU A 76 13.08 10.96 2.39
C GLU A 76 12.13 11.79 1.51
N ASP A 77 12.61 12.26 0.37
CA ASP A 77 11.87 13.09 -0.58
C ASP A 77 10.97 12.27 -1.54
N GLU A 78 11.10 10.95 -1.51
CA GLU A 78 10.23 10.02 -2.23
C GLU A 78 8.99 9.62 -1.40
N ILE A 79 8.86 10.13 -0.17
CA ILE A 79 7.75 9.79 0.74
C ILE A 79 6.73 10.93 0.82
N LEU A 80 5.48 10.59 0.57
CA LEU A 80 4.32 11.45 0.80
C LEU A 80 3.35 10.78 1.78
N PHE A 81 2.88 11.52 2.78
CA PHE A 81 1.90 11.03 3.74
C PHE A 81 0.47 11.25 3.25
N PHE A 82 -0.33 10.22 3.35
CA PHE A 82 -1.77 10.24 3.09
C PHE A 82 -2.53 9.63 4.27
N HIS A 83 -3.83 9.93 4.37
CA HIS A 83 -4.67 9.38 5.46
C HIS A 83 -4.87 7.87 5.35
N ASN A 84 -4.82 7.32 4.15
CA ASN A 84 -4.94 5.89 3.87
C ASN A 84 -4.47 5.58 2.45
N PRO A 85 -4.20 4.29 2.13
CA PRO A 85 -3.77 3.86 0.80
C PRO A 85 -4.77 4.21 -0.32
N THR A 86 -6.07 4.13 -0.04
CA THR A 86 -7.12 4.47 -1.05
C THR A 86 -7.01 5.92 -1.51
N SER A 87 -6.77 6.87 -0.59
CA SER A 87 -6.56 8.28 -0.93
C SER A 87 -5.24 8.49 -1.67
N ALA A 88 -4.19 7.76 -1.30
CA ALA A 88 -2.89 7.83 -1.98
C ALA A 88 -3.04 7.37 -3.44
N ILE A 89 -3.61 6.20 -3.67
CA ILE A 89 -3.85 5.65 -5.02
C ILE A 89 -4.78 6.57 -5.83
N ALA A 90 -5.79 7.20 -5.23
CA ALA A 90 -6.63 8.19 -5.92
C ALA A 90 -5.81 9.33 -6.52
N ASN A 91 -4.84 9.85 -5.76
CA ASN A 91 -3.96 10.91 -6.26
C ASN A 91 -3.04 10.41 -7.38
N VAL A 92 -2.48 9.21 -7.24
CA VAL A 92 -1.66 8.59 -8.28
C VAL A 92 -2.47 8.41 -9.58
N ILE A 93 -3.65 7.78 -9.49
CA ILE A 93 -4.54 7.55 -10.64
C ILE A 93 -4.90 8.87 -11.35
N ASN A 94 -5.26 9.90 -10.58
CA ASN A 94 -5.63 11.20 -11.15
C ASN A 94 -4.45 11.97 -11.75
N SER A 95 -3.22 11.60 -11.44
CA SER A 95 -2.01 12.20 -12.05
C SER A 95 -1.58 11.51 -13.34
N LEU A 96 -2.15 10.36 -13.67
CA LEU A 96 -1.82 9.62 -14.88
C LEU A 96 -2.32 10.34 -16.14
N GLN A 97 -1.49 10.29 -17.16
CA GLN A 97 -1.82 10.79 -18.50
C GLN A 97 -1.91 9.61 -19.46
N LEU A 98 -3.09 8.99 -19.54
CA LEU A 98 -3.39 7.90 -20.45
C LEU A 98 -4.35 8.39 -21.55
N ASN A 99 -4.25 7.78 -22.73
CA ASN A 99 -5.10 8.10 -23.86
C ASN A 99 -6.36 7.22 -23.87
N GLU A 100 -7.38 7.66 -24.60
CA GLU A 100 -8.58 6.85 -24.87
C GLU A 100 -8.18 5.52 -25.51
N GLY A 101 -8.66 4.42 -24.92
CA GLY A 101 -8.38 3.05 -25.36
C GLY A 101 -7.11 2.44 -24.82
N ASP A 102 -6.28 3.17 -24.05
CA ASP A 102 -5.18 2.57 -23.27
C ASP A 102 -5.75 1.61 -22.21
N GLU A 103 -4.90 0.74 -21.69
CA GLU A 103 -5.31 -0.31 -20.75
C GLU A 103 -4.52 -0.23 -19.45
N VAL A 104 -5.23 -0.44 -18.34
CA VAL A 104 -4.69 -0.71 -17.00
C VAL A 104 -4.96 -2.18 -16.68
N LEU A 105 -3.91 -2.95 -16.43
CA LEU A 105 -4.01 -4.37 -16.07
C LEU A 105 -3.86 -4.54 -14.56
N MET A 106 -4.72 -5.35 -13.95
CA MET A 106 -4.66 -5.75 -12.56
C MET A 106 -5.07 -7.20 -12.39
N THR A 107 -4.89 -7.77 -11.19
CA THR A 107 -5.42 -9.09 -10.88
C THR A 107 -6.89 -9.02 -10.46
N ASP A 108 -7.57 -10.16 -10.44
CA ASP A 108 -8.91 -10.30 -9.84
C ASP A 108 -8.88 -10.46 -8.30
N HIS A 109 -7.70 -10.34 -7.68
CA HIS A 109 -7.48 -10.39 -6.24
C HIS A 109 -7.26 -9.01 -5.59
N GLU A 110 -7.43 -7.92 -6.33
CA GLU A 110 -7.16 -6.58 -5.83
C GLU A 110 -8.20 -6.13 -4.80
N TYR A 111 -7.82 -5.16 -3.96
CA TYR A 111 -8.73 -4.60 -2.97
C TYR A 111 -9.94 -3.93 -3.63
N GLY A 112 -11.16 -4.35 -3.24
CA GLY A 112 -12.39 -3.98 -3.93
C GLY A 112 -12.66 -2.46 -4.00
N ALA A 113 -12.19 -1.65 -3.04
CA ALA A 113 -12.32 -0.20 -3.13
C ALA A 113 -11.44 0.39 -4.24
N LEU A 114 -10.22 -0.15 -4.42
CA LEU A 114 -9.30 0.28 -5.48
C LEU A 114 -9.78 -0.18 -6.85
N VAL A 115 -10.32 -1.40 -6.95
CA VAL A 115 -10.96 -1.88 -8.20
C VAL A 115 -12.08 -0.94 -8.63
N ARG A 116 -12.97 -0.56 -7.70
CA ARG A 116 -14.04 0.40 -8.00
C ARG A 116 -13.51 1.76 -8.43
N GLN A 117 -12.46 2.24 -7.78
CA GLN A 117 -11.83 3.51 -8.09
C GLN A 117 -11.21 3.51 -9.50
N TRP A 118 -10.47 2.47 -9.85
CA TRP A 118 -9.91 2.30 -11.18
C TRP A 118 -10.98 2.23 -12.26
N ASN A 119 -12.06 1.47 -12.02
CA ASN A 119 -13.17 1.36 -12.98
C ASN A 119 -13.86 2.69 -13.21
N LEU A 120 -14.20 3.45 -12.14
CA LEU A 120 -14.82 4.78 -12.26
C LEU A 120 -13.91 5.77 -13.00
N TRP A 121 -12.62 5.77 -12.70
CA TRP A 121 -11.66 6.62 -13.41
C TRP A 121 -11.48 6.19 -14.87
N GLY A 122 -11.39 4.90 -15.13
CA GLY A 122 -11.27 4.34 -16.48
C GLY A 122 -12.48 4.68 -17.35
N GLU A 123 -13.69 4.51 -16.82
CA GLU A 123 -14.92 4.89 -17.51
C GLU A 123 -14.93 6.38 -17.88
N LYS A 124 -14.60 7.26 -16.92
CA LYS A 124 -14.53 8.72 -17.14
C LYS A 124 -13.51 9.12 -18.18
N ASN A 125 -12.35 8.44 -18.23
CA ASN A 125 -11.23 8.77 -19.11
C ASN A 125 -11.18 7.89 -20.37
N LYS A 126 -12.14 6.98 -20.55
CA LYS A 126 -12.21 6.01 -21.66
C LYS A 126 -10.99 5.10 -21.74
N VAL A 127 -10.44 4.74 -20.58
CA VAL A 127 -9.34 3.79 -20.38
C VAL A 127 -9.93 2.46 -19.96
N ASN A 128 -9.44 1.37 -20.53
CA ASN A 128 -9.93 0.03 -20.24
C ASN A 128 -9.23 -0.52 -19.00
N VAL A 129 -10.00 -0.92 -17.99
CA VAL A 129 -9.48 -1.61 -16.79
C VAL A 129 -9.69 -3.10 -16.96
N ILE A 130 -8.60 -3.85 -17.05
CA ILE A 130 -8.59 -5.28 -17.32
C ILE A 130 -8.23 -6.03 -16.04
N GLN A 131 -9.12 -6.89 -15.58
CA GLN A 131 -8.84 -7.80 -14.47
C GLN A 131 -8.43 -9.18 -15.00
N GLN A 132 -7.13 -9.48 -14.88
CA GLN A 132 -6.61 -10.80 -15.24
C GLN A 132 -6.92 -11.79 -14.13
N LYS A 133 -7.55 -12.89 -14.50
CA LYS A 133 -7.88 -13.97 -13.57
C LYS A 133 -6.61 -14.72 -13.17
N ILE A 134 -6.39 -14.84 -11.86
CA ILE A 134 -5.31 -15.61 -11.26
C ILE A 134 -5.90 -16.81 -10.53
N PRO A 135 -5.65 -18.04 -11.01
CA PRO A 135 -6.12 -19.23 -10.33
C PRO A 135 -5.51 -19.41 -8.94
N VAL A 136 -6.30 -19.88 -7.99
CA VAL A 136 -5.83 -20.30 -6.67
C VAL A 136 -6.06 -21.80 -6.48
N PRO A 137 -5.15 -22.52 -5.82
CA PRO A 137 -3.91 -22.03 -5.21
C PRO A 137 -2.87 -21.60 -6.26
N VAL A 138 -2.07 -20.57 -5.92
CA VAL A 138 -0.88 -20.22 -6.72
C VAL A 138 0.18 -21.30 -6.53
N THR A 139 0.56 -21.98 -7.58
CA THR A 139 1.45 -23.15 -7.51
C THR A 139 2.93 -22.76 -7.57
N SER A 140 3.27 -21.71 -8.32
CA SER A 140 4.64 -21.17 -8.42
C SER A 140 4.66 -19.73 -8.88
N LYS A 141 5.74 -19.01 -8.55
CA LYS A 141 5.99 -17.64 -9.04
C LYS A 141 5.96 -17.60 -10.57
N LYS A 142 6.61 -18.53 -11.25
CA LYS A 142 6.68 -18.59 -12.70
C LYS A 142 5.29 -18.71 -13.33
N GLU A 143 4.47 -19.63 -12.85
CA GLU A 143 3.10 -19.82 -13.36
C GLU A 143 2.24 -18.59 -13.11
N PHE A 144 2.38 -17.93 -11.95
CA PHE A 144 1.70 -16.68 -11.67
C PHE A 144 2.05 -15.61 -12.71
N VAL A 145 3.35 -15.37 -12.93
CA VAL A 145 3.85 -14.36 -13.88
C VAL A 145 3.36 -14.64 -15.29
N GLU A 146 3.48 -15.89 -15.75
CA GLU A 146 2.99 -16.30 -17.07
C GLU A 146 1.48 -16.07 -17.22
N ASN A 147 0.69 -16.43 -16.21
CA ASN A 147 -0.76 -16.23 -16.22
C ASN A 147 -1.13 -14.75 -16.21
N PHE A 148 -0.45 -13.95 -15.39
CA PHE A 148 -0.71 -12.52 -15.30
C PHE A 148 -0.40 -11.81 -16.62
N PHE A 149 0.76 -12.08 -17.21
CA PHE A 149 1.19 -11.43 -18.46
C PHE A 149 0.39 -11.86 -19.71
N ARG A 150 -0.46 -12.88 -19.63
CA ARG A 150 -1.44 -13.18 -20.70
C ARG A 150 -2.46 -12.05 -20.87
N GLY A 151 -2.69 -11.24 -19.82
CA GLY A 151 -3.55 -10.08 -19.90
C GLY A 151 -2.89 -8.85 -20.52
N VAL A 152 -1.57 -8.85 -20.72
CA VAL A 152 -0.83 -7.72 -21.30
C VAL A 152 -1.04 -7.65 -22.81
N THR A 153 -1.41 -6.48 -23.31
CA THR A 153 -1.53 -6.17 -24.75
C THR A 153 -0.61 -5.00 -25.14
N LYS A 154 -0.63 -4.63 -26.41
CA LYS A 154 0.08 -3.43 -26.89
C LYS A 154 -0.49 -2.12 -26.32
N LYS A 155 -1.72 -2.17 -25.81
CA LYS A 155 -2.43 -1.02 -25.22
C LYS A 155 -2.19 -0.90 -23.73
N THR A 156 -1.64 -1.93 -23.06
CA THR A 156 -1.35 -1.91 -21.62
C THR A 156 -0.27 -0.87 -21.34
N LYS A 157 -0.61 0.14 -20.54
CA LYS A 157 0.29 1.23 -20.13
C LYS A 157 0.61 1.20 -18.66
N VAL A 158 -0.28 0.63 -17.86
CA VAL A 158 -0.15 0.55 -16.40
C VAL A 158 -0.48 -0.86 -15.95
N ILE A 159 0.32 -1.36 -15.03
CA ILE A 159 0.01 -2.51 -14.19
C ILE A 159 -0.26 -1.98 -12.79
N PHE A 160 -1.42 -2.31 -12.22
CA PHE A 160 -1.73 -2.10 -10.82
C PHE A 160 -1.81 -3.46 -10.12
N ILE A 161 -1.04 -3.65 -9.06
CA ILE A 161 -0.95 -4.96 -8.39
C ILE A 161 -0.70 -4.83 -6.90
N SER A 162 -1.44 -5.59 -6.10
CA SER A 162 -1.15 -5.75 -4.66
C SER A 162 0.05 -6.66 -4.45
N GLN A 163 0.97 -6.27 -3.55
CA GLN A 163 2.07 -7.16 -3.15
C GLN A 163 1.59 -8.26 -2.21
N ILE A 164 0.71 -7.91 -1.24
CA ILE A 164 -0.01 -8.86 -0.39
C ILE A 164 -1.50 -8.59 -0.58
N THR A 165 -2.23 -9.58 -1.03
CA THR A 165 -3.65 -9.42 -1.36
C THR A 165 -4.52 -9.31 -0.12
N SER A 166 -5.46 -8.36 -0.11
CA SER A 166 -6.39 -8.15 1.01
C SER A 166 -7.34 -9.35 1.24
N PRO A 167 -7.97 -9.95 0.20
CA PRO A 167 -8.94 -11.02 0.44
C PRO A 167 -8.31 -12.38 0.77
N THR A 168 -7.08 -12.65 0.35
CA THR A 168 -6.48 -14.00 0.40
C THR A 168 -5.13 -14.05 1.10
N ALA A 169 -4.53 -12.91 1.45
CA ALA A 169 -3.20 -12.78 2.07
C ALA A 169 -2.07 -13.49 1.27
N ILE A 170 -2.23 -13.62 -0.04
CA ILE A 170 -1.21 -14.20 -0.91
C ILE A 170 -0.15 -13.14 -1.21
N ILE A 171 1.11 -13.50 -1.08
CA ILE A 171 2.24 -12.68 -1.47
C ILE A 171 2.52 -12.91 -2.96
N PHE A 172 2.31 -11.88 -3.78
CA PHE A 172 2.58 -11.95 -5.21
C PHE A 172 4.05 -11.68 -5.55
N PRO A 173 4.59 -12.26 -6.61
CA PRO A 173 5.98 -12.09 -7.05
C PRO A 173 6.14 -10.76 -7.80
N ILE A 174 6.06 -9.63 -7.07
CA ILE A 174 6.03 -8.29 -7.69
C ILE A 174 7.36 -7.91 -8.34
N GLU A 175 8.50 -8.39 -7.84
CA GLU A 175 9.82 -8.12 -8.44
C GLU A 175 9.88 -8.60 -9.89
N GLU A 176 9.42 -9.83 -10.12
CA GLU A 176 9.35 -10.42 -11.47
C GLU A 176 8.37 -9.64 -12.37
N ILE A 177 7.24 -9.19 -11.79
CA ILE A 177 6.25 -8.38 -12.51
C ILE A 177 6.83 -7.01 -12.89
N ILE A 178 7.48 -6.31 -11.94
CA ILE A 178 8.09 -5.00 -12.17
C ILE A 178 9.16 -5.10 -13.28
N ASN A 179 10.05 -6.07 -13.18
CA ASN A 179 11.11 -6.26 -14.17
C ASN A 179 10.55 -6.50 -15.58
N MET A 180 9.58 -7.40 -15.72
CA MET A 180 8.95 -7.67 -17.02
C MET A 180 8.13 -6.49 -17.55
N ALA A 181 7.47 -5.73 -16.67
CA ALA A 181 6.74 -4.52 -17.05
C ALA A 181 7.71 -3.44 -17.56
N LYS A 182 8.83 -3.24 -16.86
CA LYS A 182 9.88 -2.28 -17.22
C LYS A 182 10.49 -2.59 -18.60
N GLU A 183 10.77 -3.86 -18.93
CA GLU A 183 11.23 -4.29 -20.26
C GLU A 183 10.23 -3.94 -21.37
N LYS A 184 8.94 -3.85 -21.04
CA LYS A 184 7.86 -3.52 -21.98
C LYS A 184 7.49 -2.03 -21.99
N GLY A 185 8.14 -1.21 -21.16
CA GLY A 185 7.80 0.21 -20.98
C GLY A 185 6.44 0.43 -20.33
N ILE A 186 5.99 -0.50 -19.48
CA ILE A 186 4.72 -0.42 -18.74
C ILE A 186 5.01 0.11 -17.34
N LEU A 187 4.27 1.13 -16.92
CA LEU A 187 4.34 1.66 -15.54
C LEU A 187 3.74 0.65 -14.57
N THR A 188 4.45 0.36 -13.47
CA THR A 188 3.91 -0.49 -12.40
C THR A 188 3.57 0.36 -11.18
N ILE A 189 2.37 0.18 -10.63
CA ILE A 189 1.89 0.75 -9.39
C ILE A 189 1.61 -0.40 -8.44
N VAL A 190 2.33 -0.45 -7.33
CA VAL A 190 2.22 -1.52 -6.33
C VAL A 190 1.42 -1.04 -5.13
N ASP A 191 0.36 -1.77 -4.79
CA ASP A 191 -0.32 -1.62 -3.50
C ASP A 191 0.41 -2.44 -2.43
N GLY A 192 1.19 -1.74 -1.61
CA GLY A 192 1.94 -2.31 -0.50
C GLY A 192 1.24 -2.17 0.86
N ALA A 193 -0.08 -1.92 0.91
CA ALA A 193 -0.80 -1.61 2.16
C ALA A 193 -0.59 -2.65 3.28
N HIS A 194 -0.42 -3.92 2.94
CA HIS A 194 -0.17 -5.00 3.91
C HIS A 194 1.30 -5.37 4.10
N VAL A 195 2.23 -4.66 3.45
CA VAL A 195 3.65 -5.06 3.40
C VAL A 195 4.45 -4.63 4.63
N PRO A 196 4.44 -3.35 5.04
CA PRO A 196 5.27 -2.90 6.15
C PRO A 196 4.96 -3.64 7.45
N GLY A 197 5.99 -4.24 8.05
CA GLY A 197 5.86 -5.04 9.26
C GLY A 197 5.41 -6.50 9.08
N HIS A 198 5.01 -6.92 7.87
CA HIS A 198 4.68 -8.32 7.56
C HIS A 198 5.83 -9.04 6.84
N ILE A 199 6.46 -8.37 5.90
CA ILE A 199 7.64 -8.86 5.19
C ILE A 199 8.68 -7.74 5.09
N ASP A 200 9.92 -8.10 4.86
CA ASP A 200 10.97 -7.12 4.59
C ASP A 200 10.68 -6.36 3.31
N ILE A 201 10.96 -5.07 3.32
CA ILE A 201 10.75 -4.18 2.18
C ILE A 201 11.98 -3.31 1.95
N ASN A 202 12.39 -3.19 0.68
CA ASN A 202 13.33 -2.19 0.21
C ASN A 202 12.81 -1.69 -1.15
N ILE A 203 12.26 -0.47 -1.15
CA ILE A 203 11.60 0.10 -2.34
C ILE A 203 12.61 0.29 -3.49
N HIS A 204 13.85 0.70 -3.20
CA HIS A 204 14.86 0.88 -4.24
C HIS A 204 15.31 -0.45 -4.88
N GLU A 205 15.30 -1.54 -4.12
CA GLU A 205 15.64 -2.87 -4.64
C GLU A 205 14.52 -3.49 -5.48
N LEU A 206 13.27 -3.03 -5.29
CA LEU A 206 12.14 -3.48 -6.10
C LEU A 206 12.22 -2.98 -7.56
N GLY A 207 12.91 -1.88 -7.82
CA GLY A 207 13.10 -1.29 -9.15
C GLY A 207 12.15 -0.16 -9.45
#